data_dea387607a712e350390e28c7c8f5e4a
#
_entry.id   dea387607a712e350390e28c7c8f5e4a
#
_cell.length_a   1.000
_cell.length_b   1.000
_cell.length_c   1.000
_cell.angle_alpha   90.00
_cell.angle_beta   90.00
_cell.angle_gamma   90.00
#
_symmetry.space_group_name_H-M   'P 1'
#
loop_
_entity.id
_entity.type
_entity.pdbx_description
1 polymer ?
#
loop_
_entity_poly.entity_id
_entity_poly.type
_entity_poly.pdbx_seq_one_letter_code
_entity_poly.pdbx_strand_id
1 'polypeptide(L)' 'MQIYATIDTNVLVSALYKADSNPAKILSFVQDGLIIPLLHHDIIEEYIDVLSRKKFNFNPHIVAELIKELVNRRN' A
#
# COMPACT_ATOMS: atom_id res chain seq x y z
N MET A 1 -19.31 6.12 5.09
CA MET A 1 -18.38 6.48 6.17
C MET A 1 -16.95 6.24 5.72
N GLN A 2 -16.06 7.19 5.95
CA GLN A 2 -14.65 7.06 5.58
C GLN A 2 -13.80 6.87 6.82
N ILE A 3 -12.78 6.04 6.70
CA ILE A 3 -11.84 5.76 7.78
C ILE A 3 -10.46 6.28 7.36
N TYR A 4 -9.84 7.07 8.20
CA TYR A 4 -8.47 7.57 7.98
C TYR A 4 -7.51 6.68 8.75
N ALA A 5 -6.53 6.12 8.07
CA ALA A 5 -5.63 5.14 8.69
C ALA A 5 -4.24 5.15 8.08
N THR A 6 -3.25 4.88 8.92
CA THR A 6 -1.89 4.57 8.46
C THR A 6 -1.83 3.08 8.15
N ILE A 7 -1.38 2.73 6.94
CA ILE A 7 -1.28 1.35 6.52
C ILE A 7 0.13 0.85 6.83
N ASP A 8 0.20 -0.22 7.63
CA ASP A 8 1.48 -0.85 7.98
C ASP A 8 2.13 -1.45 6.73
N THR A 9 3.44 -1.32 6.61
CA THR A 9 4.19 -1.86 5.48
C THR A 9 3.97 -3.37 5.31
N ASN A 10 3.80 -4.10 6.41
CA ASN A 10 3.53 -5.55 6.34
C ASN A 10 2.21 -5.85 5.63
N VAL A 11 1.23 -4.98 5.73
CA VAL A 11 -0.03 -5.11 5.00
C VAL A 11 0.24 -5.04 3.49
N LEU A 12 1.08 -4.12 3.07
CA LEU A 12 1.43 -3.97 1.65
C LEU A 12 2.19 -5.19 1.14
N VAL A 13 3.16 -5.67 1.91
CA VAL A 13 3.93 -6.88 1.55
C VAL A 13 2.98 -8.07 1.38
N SER A 14 2.11 -8.30 2.35
CA SER A 14 1.19 -9.43 2.31
C SER A 14 0.19 -9.33 1.16
N ALA A 15 -0.28 -8.12 0.86
CA ALA A 15 -1.21 -7.89 -0.23
C ALA A 15 -0.58 -8.19 -1.59
N LEU A 16 0.71 -7.88 -1.75
CA LEU A 16 1.43 -8.17 -2.99
C LEU A 16 1.75 -9.65 -3.15
N TYR A 17 1.88 -10.39 -2.02
CA TYR A 17 2.09 -11.83 -2.08
C TYR A 17 0.82 -12.61 -2.44
N LYS A 18 -0.34 -12.12 -2.00
CA LYS A 18 -1.58 -12.88 -2.15
C LYS A 18 -2.75 -11.93 -2.41
N ALA A 19 -3.20 -11.92 -3.66
CA ALA A 19 -4.19 -10.95 -4.15
C ALA A 19 -5.58 -11.07 -3.51
N ASP A 20 -5.95 -12.25 -2.98
CA ASP A 20 -7.25 -12.47 -2.35
C ASP A 20 -7.17 -12.55 -0.83
N SER A 21 -6.06 -12.11 -0.25
CA SER A 21 -5.86 -12.09 1.20
C SER A 21 -6.64 -10.96 1.86
N ASN A 22 -6.78 -11.02 3.21
CA ASN A 22 -7.35 -9.91 3.97
C ASN A 22 -6.57 -8.60 3.80
N PRO A 23 -5.22 -8.61 3.80
CA PRO A 23 -4.47 -7.38 3.49
C PRO A 23 -4.78 -6.80 2.11
N ALA A 24 -4.99 -7.66 1.09
CA ALA A 24 -5.36 -7.17 -0.23
C ALA A 24 -6.74 -6.50 -0.23
N LYS A 25 -7.65 -6.97 0.61
CA LYS A 25 -8.97 -6.33 0.77
C LYS A 25 -8.87 -4.92 1.34
N ILE A 26 -7.89 -4.68 2.22
CA ILE A 26 -7.63 -3.34 2.74
C ILE A 26 -7.29 -2.39 1.60
N LEU A 27 -6.46 -2.83 0.65
CA LEU A 27 -6.14 -2.02 -0.52
C LEU A 27 -7.36 -1.78 -1.42
N SER A 28 -8.26 -2.77 -1.54
CA SER A 28 -9.52 -2.58 -2.23
C SER A 28 -10.36 -1.48 -1.59
N PHE A 29 -10.42 -1.43 -0.26
CA PHE A 29 -11.14 -0.39 0.46
C PHE A 29 -10.52 1.00 0.21
N VAL A 30 -9.21 1.08 0.04
CA VAL A 30 -8.55 2.33 -0.35
C VAL A 30 -9.01 2.75 -1.74
N GLN A 31 -9.03 1.82 -2.69
CA GLN A 31 -9.48 2.12 -4.05
C GLN A 31 -10.94 2.56 -4.08
N ASP A 32 -11.78 1.99 -3.24
CA ASP A 32 -13.20 2.33 -3.15
C ASP A 32 -13.46 3.62 -2.38
N GLY A 33 -12.43 4.22 -1.77
CA GLY A 33 -12.56 5.45 -1.01
C GLY A 33 -13.09 5.27 0.40
N LEU A 34 -13.18 4.03 0.90
CA LEU A 34 -13.63 3.76 2.27
C LEU A 34 -12.51 3.97 3.29
N ILE A 35 -11.27 3.70 2.90
CA ILE A 35 -10.09 3.97 3.70
C ILE A 35 -9.29 5.06 3.01
N ILE A 36 -9.00 6.14 3.74
CA ILE A 36 -8.17 7.23 3.27
C ILE A 36 -6.79 7.06 3.92
N PRO A 37 -5.76 6.73 3.16
CA PRO A 37 -4.44 6.50 3.76
C PRO A 37 -3.84 7.82 4.26
N LEU A 38 -3.30 7.78 5.47
CA LEU A 38 -2.54 8.89 6.03
C LEU A 38 -1.09 8.70 5.61
N LEU A 39 -0.60 9.59 4.79
CA LEU A 39 0.76 9.50 4.26
C LEU A 39 1.52 10.79 4.50
N HIS A 40 2.80 10.65 4.78
CA HIS A 40 3.76 11.73 4.70
C HIS A 40 5.06 11.17 4.11
N HIS A 41 6.00 12.05 3.86
CA HIS A 41 7.22 11.72 3.13
C HIS A 41 7.97 10.51 3.69
N ASP A 42 8.15 10.46 5.01
CA ASP A 42 8.89 9.38 5.65
C ASP A 42 8.22 8.02 5.50
N ILE A 43 6.89 7.99 5.56
CA ILE A 43 6.11 6.76 5.37
C ILE A 43 6.26 6.27 3.93
N ILE A 44 6.17 7.16 2.97
CA ILE A 44 6.33 6.81 1.55
C ILE A 44 7.72 6.25 1.28
N GLU A 45 8.75 6.87 1.84
CA GLU A 45 10.12 6.38 1.70
C GLU A 45 10.28 4.98 2.30
N GLU A 46 9.67 4.72 3.46
CA GLU A 46 9.71 3.40 4.06
C GLU A 46 9.03 2.35 3.18
N TYR A 47 7.86 2.68 2.61
CA TYR A 47 7.17 1.77 1.69
C TYR A 47 8.07 1.41 0.52
N ILE A 48 8.67 2.41 -0.12
CA ILE A 48 9.55 2.19 -1.27
C ILE A 48 10.75 1.32 -0.87
N ASP A 49 11.39 1.63 0.26
CA ASP A 49 12.55 0.88 0.73
C ASP A 49 12.21 -0.59 0.97
N VAL A 50 11.15 -0.85 1.73
CA VAL A 50 10.78 -2.22 2.08
C VAL A 50 10.31 -3.00 0.85
N LEU A 51 9.45 -2.41 0.03
CA LEU A 51 8.88 -3.10 -1.13
C LEU A 51 9.89 -3.30 -2.25
N SER A 52 11.02 -2.60 -2.22
CA SER A 52 12.09 -2.75 -3.21
C SER A 52 13.16 -3.75 -2.79
N ARG A 53 13.04 -4.37 -1.62
CA ARG A 53 14.04 -5.34 -1.14
C ARG A 53 14.05 -6.58 -2.02
N LYS A 54 15.26 -7.03 -2.37
CA LYS A 54 15.45 -8.17 -3.27
C LYS A 54 14.79 -9.45 -2.77
N LYS A 55 14.72 -9.64 -1.45
CA LYS A 55 14.15 -10.86 -0.88
C LYS A 55 12.67 -11.06 -1.23
N PHE A 56 11.95 -9.98 -1.53
CA PHE A 56 10.55 -10.07 -1.93
C PHE A 56 10.38 -10.30 -3.42
N ASN A 57 11.33 -9.84 -4.23
CA ASN A 57 11.30 -9.98 -5.68
C ASN A 57 10.00 -9.46 -6.32
N PHE A 58 9.45 -8.38 -5.78
CA PHE A 58 8.26 -7.76 -6.37
C PHE A 58 8.62 -7.05 -7.68
N ASN A 59 7.69 -7.06 -8.63
CA ASN A 59 7.84 -6.34 -9.88
C ASN A 59 7.87 -4.81 -9.58
N PRO A 60 8.92 -4.10 -10.00
CA PRO A 60 9.03 -2.65 -9.73
C PRO A 60 7.86 -1.83 -10.28
N HIS A 61 7.28 -2.22 -11.41
CA HIS A 61 6.13 -1.52 -11.96
C HIS A 61 4.90 -1.67 -11.09
N ILE A 62 4.70 -2.85 -10.51
CA ILE A 62 3.57 -3.10 -9.61
C ILE A 62 3.76 -2.31 -8.32
N VAL A 63 4.98 -2.28 -7.78
CA VAL A 63 5.28 -1.47 -6.60
C VAL A 63 5.02 0.01 -6.86
N ALA A 64 5.49 0.52 -7.99
CA ALA A 64 5.29 1.92 -8.36
C ALA A 64 3.80 2.26 -8.51
N GLU A 65 3.02 1.39 -9.13
CA GLU A 65 1.58 1.60 -9.27
C GLU A 65 0.87 1.58 -7.91
N LEU A 66 1.27 0.70 -7.01
CA LEU A 66 0.71 0.66 -5.66
C LEU A 66 0.98 1.96 -4.91
N ILE A 67 2.22 2.43 -4.91
CA ILE A 67 2.59 3.67 -4.24
C ILE A 67 1.83 4.85 -4.85
N LYS A 68 1.74 4.90 -6.16
CA LYS A 68 1.01 5.95 -6.87
C LYS A 68 -0.47 5.95 -6.48
N GLU A 69 -1.09 4.79 -6.37
CA GLU A 69 -2.49 4.67 -5.97
C GLU A 69 -2.69 5.19 -4.55
N LEU A 70 -1.80 4.82 -3.62
CA LEU A 70 -1.88 5.30 -2.24
C LEU A 70 -1.72 6.82 -2.18
N VAL A 71 -0.78 7.38 -2.93
CA VAL A 71 -0.57 8.84 -2.98
C VAL A 71 -1.80 9.55 -3.53
N ASN A 72 -2.42 9.00 -4.58
CA ASN A 72 -3.61 9.59 -5.19
C ASN A 72 -4.82 9.55 -4.26
N ARG A 73 -4.88 8.60 -3.34
CA ARG A 73 -5.99 8.41 -2.42
C ARG A 73 -5.73 9.01 -1.03
N ARG A 74 -4.54 9.56 -0.81
CA ARG A 74 -4.19 10.10 0.51
C ARG A 74 -5.08 11.29 0.90
N ASN A 75 -5.16 11.47 2.19
CA ASN A 75 -5.78 12.66 2.77
C ASN A 75 -4.85 13.87 2.64
#